data_874a09350c9a510bc09ca7c7020316c2
#
_entry.id   874a09350c9a510bc09ca7c7020316c2
#
_cell.length_a   1.000
_cell.length_b   1.000
_cell.length_c   1.000
_cell.angle_alpha   90.00
_cell.angle_beta   90.00
_cell.angle_gamma   90.00
#
_symmetry.space_group_name_H-M   'P 1'
#
loop_
_entity.id
_entity.type
_entity.pdbx_description
1 polymer ?
#
loop_
_entity_poly.entity_id
_entity_poly.type
_entity_poly.pdbx_seq_one_letter_code
_entity_poly.pdbx_strand_id
1 'polypeptide(L)'
;RFTGKKVFLIELGYALVSACDINNGNVEIKEMMKFLSTVFQVDLGDYYASYIAMKERKDRTAYLHHLIDSLIKRMNEDDMKC
;
A
#
# COMPACT_ATOMS: atom_id res chain seq x y z
N ARG A 1 -10.04 -8.03 7.23
CA ARG A 1 -10.60 -6.69 6.98
C ARG A 1 -9.56 -5.62 7.25
N PHE A 2 -9.45 -4.67 6.34
CA PHE A 2 -8.53 -3.55 6.51
C PHE A 2 -9.20 -2.46 7.35
N THR A 3 -8.56 -2.04 8.43
CA THR A 3 -9.12 -1.02 9.33
C THR A 3 -8.41 0.33 9.23
N GLY A 4 -7.38 0.43 8.41
CA GLY A 4 -6.73 1.71 8.14
C GLY A 4 -7.52 2.53 7.11
N LYS A 5 -6.96 3.66 6.71
CA LYS A 5 -7.59 4.51 5.69
C LYS A 5 -7.47 3.85 4.31
N LYS A 6 -8.50 3.98 3.49
CA LYS A 6 -8.46 3.38 2.14
C LYS A 6 -7.32 3.93 1.28
N VAL A 7 -6.90 5.16 1.51
CA VAL A 7 -5.78 5.76 0.77
C VAL A 7 -4.47 4.98 1.02
N PHE A 8 -4.35 4.33 2.18
CA PHE A 8 -3.19 3.48 2.49
C PHE A 8 -3.10 2.29 1.54
N LEU A 9 -4.24 1.64 1.28
CA LEU A 9 -4.29 0.53 0.33
C LEU A 9 -4.00 1.00 -1.09
N ILE A 10 -4.44 2.18 -1.45
CA ILE A 10 -4.19 2.75 -2.77
C ILE A 10 -2.67 2.99 -2.94
N GLU A 11 -2.04 3.56 -1.94
CA GLU A 11 -0.59 3.77 -1.96
C GLU A 11 0.16 2.44 -2.11
N LEU A 12 -0.23 1.44 -1.32
CA LEU A 12 0.36 0.10 -1.39
C LEU A 12 0.18 -0.52 -2.77
N GLY A 13 -1.02 -0.42 -3.34
CA GLY A 13 -1.31 -0.99 -4.65
C GLY A 13 -0.47 -0.37 -5.76
N TYR A 14 -0.34 0.94 -5.78
CA TYR A 14 0.52 1.62 -6.76
C TYR A 14 1.98 1.20 -6.60
N ALA A 15 2.45 1.06 -5.36
CA ALA A 15 3.82 0.64 -5.10
C ALA A 15 4.06 -0.79 -5.59
N LEU A 16 3.14 -1.71 -5.33
CA LEU A 16 3.27 -3.09 -5.75
C LEU A 16 3.32 -3.22 -7.28
N VAL A 17 2.44 -2.50 -7.97
CA VAL A 17 2.45 -2.52 -9.44
C VAL A 17 3.74 -1.93 -9.98
N SER A 18 4.18 -0.81 -9.41
CA SER A 18 5.38 -0.11 -9.87
C SER A 18 6.65 -0.92 -9.63
N ALA A 19 6.68 -1.74 -8.59
CA ALA A 19 7.83 -2.60 -8.30
C ALA A 19 7.97 -3.76 -9.28
N CYS A 20 6.93 -4.06 -10.06
CA CYS A 20 6.91 -5.14 -11.04
C CYS A 20 7.17 -6.53 -10.46
N ASP A 21 6.85 -6.73 -9.18
CA ASP A 21 7.10 -7.99 -8.48
C ASP A 21 5.93 -8.97 -8.58
N ILE A 22 4.84 -8.56 -9.21
CA ILE A 22 3.66 -9.40 -9.37
C ILE A 22 3.49 -9.71 -10.85
N ASN A 23 3.41 -10.98 -11.16
CA ASN A 23 3.13 -11.45 -12.52
C ASN A 23 4.11 -10.86 -13.55
N ASN A 24 5.38 -10.71 -13.15
CA ASN A 24 6.44 -10.13 -13.98
C ASN A 24 6.13 -8.72 -14.50
N GLY A 25 5.39 -7.94 -13.72
CA GLY A 25 5.01 -6.59 -14.09
C GLY A 25 3.76 -6.51 -14.97
N ASN A 26 3.12 -7.65 -15.25
CA ASN A 26 1.94 -7.70 -16.11
C ASN A 26 0.64 -7.56 -15.31
N VAL A 27 0.59 -6.56 -14.43
CA VAL A 27 -0.59 -6.24 -13.63
C VAL A 27 -0.91 -4.77 -13.82
N GLU A 28 -2.14 -4.47 -14.19
CA GLU A 28 -2.59 -3.10 -14.32
C GLU A 28 -3.09 -2.56 -12.97
N ILE A 29 -3.05 -1.24 -12.81
CA ILE A 29 -3.54 -0.59 -11.59
C ILE A 29 -5.00 -0.99 -11.31
N LYS A 30 -5.84 -1.02 -12.34
CA LYS A 30 -7.24 -1.39 -12.21
C LYS A 30 -7.40 -2.78 -11.60
N GLU A 31 -6.61 -3.74 -12.08
CA GLU A 31 -6.64 -5.11 -11.57
C GLU A 31 -6.18 -5.17 -10.10
N MET A 32 -5.12 -4.45 -9.80
CA MET A 32 -4.60 -4.39 -8.42
C MET A 32 -5.62 -3.79 -7.46
N MET A 33 -6.28 -2.70 -7.87
CA MET A 33 -7.29 -2.06 -7.02
C MET A 33 -8.49 -2.98 -6.80
N LYS A 34 -8.92 -3.69 -7.83
CA LYS A 34 -10.00 -4.66 -7.71
C LYS A 34 -9.62 -5.79 -6.74
N PHE A 35 -8.40 -6.29 -6.86
CA PHE A 35 -7.90 -7.33 -5.97
C PHE A 35 -7.90 -6.87 -4.52
N LEU A 36 -7.34 -5.69 -4.24
CA LEU A 36 -7.27 -5.16 -2.88
C LEU A 36 -8.66 -4.89 -2.31
N SER A 37 -9.57 -4.37 -3.13
CA SER A 37 -10.96 -4.15 -2.72
C SER A 37 -11.63 -5.45 -2.29
N THR A 38 -11.39 -6.51 -3.05
CA THR A 38 -11.99 -7.82 -2.79
C THR A 38 -11.39 -8.45 -1.53
N VAL A 39 -10.07 -8.48 -1.44
CA VAL A 39 -9.37 -9.13 -0.33
C VAL A 39 -9.65 -8.42 0.99
N PHE A 40 -9.63 -7.10 0.99
CA PHE A 40 -9.79 -6.32 2.22
C PHE A 40 -11.22 -5.84 2.45
N GLN A 41 -12.13 -6.17 1.55
CA GLN A 41 -13.56 -5.83 1.67
C GLN A 41 -13.77 -4.33 1.87
N VAL A 42 -13.12 -3.53 1.04
CA VAL A 42 -13.21 -2.07 1.09
C VAL A 42 -13.38 -1.51 -0.33
N ASP A 43 -14.23 -0.49 -0.48
CA ASP A 43 -14.42 0.20 -1.74
C ASP A 43 -13.35 1.30 -1.85
N LEU A 44 -12.45 1.15 -2.80
CA LEU A 44 -11.37 2.12 -3.00
C LEU A 44 -11.81 3.36 -3.80
N GLY A 45 -12.99 3.31 -4.38
CA GLY A 45 -13.58 4.47 -5.07
C GLY A 45 -12.72 4.99 -6.21
N ASP A 46 -12.57 6.31 -6.30
CA ASP A 46 -11.76 6.96 -7.32
C ASP A 46 -10.29 6.94 -6.90
N TYR A 47 -9.64 5.80 -7.09
CA TYR A 47 -8.25 5.61 -6.68
C TYR A 47 -7.28 6.50 -7.46
N TYR A 48 -7.61 6.86 -8.71
CA TYR A 48 -6.73 7.72 -9.49
C TYR A 48 -6.70 9.14 -8.90
N ALA A 49 -7.85 9.68 -8.52
CA ALA A 49 -7.91 10.98 -7.86
C ALA A 49 -7.13 10.96 -6.54
N SER A 50 -7.25 9.86 -5.79
CA SER A 50 -6.48 9.68 -4.56
C SER A 50 -4.98 9.65 -4.82
N TYR A 51 -4.57 9.01 -5.90
CA TYR A 51 -3.16 8.96 -6.30
C TYR A 51 -2.63 10.36 -6.64
N ILE A 52 -3.41 11.13 -7.41
CA ILE A 52 -3.04 12.51 -7.75
C ILE A 52 -2.88 13.34 -6.47
N ALA A 53 -3.84 13.20 -5.53
CA ALA A 53 -3.75 13.90 -4.24
C ALA A 53 -2.51 13.48 -3.45
N MET A 54 -2.16 12.21 -3.50
CA MET A 54 -0.94 11.71 -2.86
C MET A 54 0.32 12.40 -3.34
N LYS A 55 0.39 12.67 -4.65
CA LYS A 55 1.55 13.35 -5.24
C LYS A 55 1.73 14.79 -4.75
N GLU A 56 0.65 15.37 -4.25
CA GLU A 56 0.67 16.73 -3.69
C GLU A 56 1.12 16.75 -2.22
N ARG A 57 1.19 15.59 -1.56
CA ARG A 57 1.61 15.51 -0.17
C ARG A 57 3.10 15.82 -0.03
N LYS A 58 3.47 16.37 1.11
CA LYS A 58 4.86 16.61 1.45
C LYS A 58 5.67 15.32 1.46
N ASP A 59 5.11 14.25 2.04
CA ASP A 59 5.68 12.91 2.00
C ASP A 59 4.76 12.03 1.15
N ARG A 60 5.17 11.78 -0.09
CA ARG A 60 4.39 11.01 -1.05
C ARG A 60 4.23 9.55 -0.67
N THR A 61 5.10 9.03 0.16
CA THR A 61 5.14 7.63 0.54
C THR A 61 4.99 7.44 2.05
N ALA A 62 4.18 8.29 2.68
CA ALA A 62 4.02 8.29 4.13
C ALA A 62 3.58 6.94 4.68
N TYR A 63 2.63 6.26 4.02
CA TYR A 63 2.18 4.97 4.50
C TYR A 63 3.26 3.90 4.37
N LEU A 64 3.99 3.91 3.27
CA LEU A 64 5.08 2.95 3.07
C LEU A 64 6.18 3.15 4.11
N HIS A 65 6.49 4.40 4.46
CA HIS A 65 7.42 4.69 5.55
C HIS A 65 6.92 4.14 6.87
N HIS A 66 5.61 4.26 7.12
CA HIS A 66 4.99 3.69 8.32
C HIS A 66 5.17 2.17 8.34
N LEU A 67 4.99 1.51 7.20
CA LEU A 67 5.17 0.06 7.12
C LEU A 67 6.63 -0.34 7.37
N ILE A 68 7.58 0.41 6.81
CA ILE A 68 9.01 0.17 7.05
C ILE A 68 9.31 0.27 8.53
N ASP A 69 8.90 1.35 9.17
CA ASP A 69 9.17 1.58 10.58
C ASP A 69 8.53 0.50 11.45
N SER A 70 7.32 0.08 11.11
CA SER A 70 6.61 -0.97 11.83
C SER A 70 7.35 -2.31 11.75
N LEU A 71 7.87 -2.64 10.58
CA LEU A 71 8.61 -3.88 10.39
C LEU A 71 9.95 -3.85 11.12
N ILE A 72 10.66 -2.73 11.03
CA ILE A 72 11.95 -2.57 11.73
C ILE A 72 11.73 -2.72 13.24
N LYS A 73 10.68 -2.09 13.77
CA LYS A 73 10.35 -2.19 15.19
C LYS A 73 10.13 -3.65 15.59
N ARG A 74 9.37 -4.40 14.78
CA ARG A 74 9.11 -5.80 15.06
C ARG A 74 10.39 -6.62 15.06
N MET A 75 11.26 -6.40 14.08
CA MET A 75 12.53 -7.11 13.99
C MET A 75 13.42 -6.85 15.20
N ASN A 76 13.47 -5.58 15.63
CA ASN A 76 14.24 -5.21 16.82
C ASN A 76 13.68 -5.86 18.08
N GLU A 77 12.36 -5.94 18.23
CA GLU A 77 11.72 -6.61 19.35
C GLU A 77 12.04 -8.12 19.35
N ASP A 78 12.00 -8.75 18.18
CA ASP A 78 12.32 -10.17 18.04
C ASP A 78 13.78 -10.44 18.44
N ASP A 79 14.70 -9.57 18.04
CA ASP A 79 16.11 -9.69 18.40
C ASP A 79 16.32 -9.61 19.91
N MET A 80 15.53 -8.83 20.60
CA MET A 80 15.64 -8.65 22.04
C MET A 80 15.06 -9.81 22.83
N LYS A 81 14.32 -10.71 22.21
CA LYS A 81 13.69 -11.85 22.87
C LYS A 81 14.58 -13.09 22.97
N CYS A 82 15.73 -13.04 22.38
CA CYS A 82 16.66 -14.20 22.38
C CYS A 82 17.28 -14.49 23.72
#